data_883dca6caed41a25eac819e8fda0b446
#
_entry.id   883dca6caed41a25eac819e8fda0b446
#
_cell.length_a   1.000
_cell.length_b   1.000
_cell.length_c   1.000
_cell.angle_alpha   90.00
_cell.angle_beta   90.00
_cell.angle_gamma   90.00
#
_symmetry.space_group_name_H-M   'P 1'
#
loop_
_entity.id
_entity.type
_entity.pdbx_description
1 polymer ?
#
loop_
_entity_poly.entity_id
_entity_poly.type
_entity_poly.pdbx_seq_one_letter_code
_entity_poly.pdbx_strand_id
1 'polypeptide(L)'
;MLWENFSFARLLVATIAGCGGSFLFAQIARDRGKKQEQTLFQRWGGMPSVAIFRYRDPRLSAITKTKCHQTLTRLVTDTDAPTPEQEKTDPESADAVYSAWSDFLRTGTRNRDDFYLLHKENINYGYRRNVWGLRLSLIHI
;
A
#
# COMPACT_ATOMS: atom_id res chain seq x y z
N MET A 1 -27.58 -46.71 -5.29
CA MET A 1 -27.12 -45.90 -6.45
C MET A 1 -27.66 -44.46 -6.48
N LEU A 2 -28.93 -44.17 -6.27
CA LEU A 2 -29.45 -42.77 -6.26
C LEU A 2 -29.03 -41.93 -5.06
N TRP A 3 -28.80 -42.52 -3.90
CA TRP A 3 -28.40 -41.84 -2.67
C TRP A 3 -26.95 -41.37 -2.67
N GLU A 4 -26.05 -42.09 -3.32
CA GLU A 4 -24.64 -41.71 -3.43
C GLU A 4 -24.46 -40.50 -4.35
N ASN A 5 -25.19 -40.44 -5.47
CA ASN A 5 -25.17 -39.28 -6.38
C ASN A 5 -25.72 -38.01 -5.73
N PHE A 6 -26.71 -38.13 -4.83
CA PHE A 6 -27.28 -37.00 -4.11
C PHE A 6 -26.32 -36.45 -3.05
N SER A 7 -25.55 -37.30 -2.38
CA SER A 7 -24.48 -36.90 -1.44
C SER A 7 -23.33 -36.21 -2.15
N PHE A 8 -22.90 -36.72 -3.31
CA PHE A 8 -21.83 -36.14 -4.10
C PHE A 8 -22.20 -34.74 -4.63
N ALA A 9 -23.40 -34.59 -5.18
CA ALA A 9 -23.90 -33.30 -5.66
C ALA A 9 -23.98 -32.25 -4.52
N ARG A 10 -24.44 -32.62 -3.34
CA ARG A 10 -24.46 -31.74 -2.15
C ARG A 10 -23.06 -31.33 -1.73
N LEU A 11 -22.11 -32.25 -1.70
CA LEU A 11 -20.73 -31.96 -1.35
C LEU A 11 -20.10 -30.98 -2.36
N LEU A 12 -20.36 -31.18 -3.64
CA LEU A 12 -19.86 -30.34 -4.71
C LEU A 12 -20.43 -28.93 -4.65
N VAL A 13 -21.73 -28.78 -4.44
CA VAL A 13 -22.39 -27.51 -4.23
C VAL A 13 -21.88 -26.80 -2.97
N ALA A 14 -21.69 -27.51 -1.86
CA ALA A 14 -21.14 -26.96 -0.63
C ALA A 14 -19.70 -26.45 -0.83
N THR A 15 -18.88 -27.20 -1.58
CA THR A 15 -17.51 -26.83 -1.90
C THR A 15 -17.47 -25.57 -2.78
N ILE A 16 -18.27 -25.52 -3.84
CA ILE A 16 -18.36 -24.36 -4.73
C ILE A 16 -18.86 -23.14 -3.97
N ALA A 17 -19.89 -23.29 -3.15
CA ALA A 17 -20.42 -22.21 -2.32
C ALA A 17 -19.40 -21.70 -1.30
N GLY A 18 -18.65 -22.61 -0.65
CA GLY A 18 -17.58 -22.29 0.29
C GLY A 18 -16.43 -21.55 -0.37
N CYS A 19 -15.93 -22.03 -1.50
CA CYS A 19 -14.85 -21.38 -2.26
C CYS A 19 -15.30 -20.02 -2.83
N GLY A 20 -16.50 -19.97 -3.44
CA GLY A 20 -17.05 -18.73 -3.98
C GLY A 20 -17.34 -17.69 -2.89
N GLY A 21 -17.89 -18.12 -1.76
CA GLY A 21 -18.12 -17.26 -0.60
C GLY A 21 -16.84 -16.69 -0.03
N SER A 22 -15.81 -17.50 0.12
CA SER A 22 -14.48 -17.06 0.59
C SER A 22 -13.85 -16.04 -0.35
N PHE A 23 -13.97 -16.24 -1.66
CA PHE A 23 -13.47 -15.31 -2.66
C PHE A 23 -14.19 -13.97 -2.60
N LEU A 24 -15.52 -13.96 -2.56
CA LEU A 24 -16.32 -12.75 -2.43
C LEU A 24 -15.99 -11.99 -1.14
N PHE A 25 -15.86 -12.71 -0.02
CA PHE A 25 -15.48 -12.11 1.25
C PHE A 25 -14.08 -11.46 1.19
N ALA A 26 -13.12 -12.13 0.55
CA ALA A 26 -11.79 -11.57 0.34
C ALA A 26 -11.81 -10.29 -0.52
N GLN A 27 -12.66 -10.22 -1.56
CA GLN A 27 -12.82 -9.01 -2.37
C GLN A 27 -13.44 -7.87 -1.57
N ILE A 28 -14.50 -8.13 -0.81
CA ILE A 28 -15.13 -7.12 0.07
C ILE A 28 -14.11 -6.58 1.10
N ALA A 29 -13.32 -7.47 1.71
CA ALA A 29 -12.28 -7.10 2.65
C ALA A 29 -11.22 -6.19 2.00
N ARG A 30 -10.81 -6.52 0.79
CA ARG A 30 -9.85 -5.74 0.00
C ARG A 30 -10.37 -4.34 -0.34
N ASP A 31 -11.61 -4.25 -0.81
CA ASP A 31 -12.19 -2.96 -1.22
C ASP A 31 -12.40 -2.03 -0.02
N ARG A 32 -12.89 -2.57 1.10
CA ARG A 32 -12.99 -1.83 2.35
C ARG A 32 -11.63 -1.41 2.90
N GLY A 33 -10.64 -2.31 2.84
CA GLY A 33 -9.26 -1.99 3.22
C GLY A 33 -8.68 -0.84 2.40
N LYS A 34 -8.88 -0.84 1.08
CA LYS A 34 -8.43 0.26 0.20
C LYS A 34 -9.14 1.58 0.52
N LYS A 35 -10.43 1.56 0.78
CA LYS A 35 -11.19 2.76 1.14
C LYS A 35 -10.68 3.37 2.46
N GLN A 36 -10.39 2.52 3.44
CA GLN A 36 -9.79 2.95 4.71
C GLN A 36 -8.38 3.53 4.53
N GLU A 37 -7.57 2.93 3.68
CA GLU A 37 -6.23 3.42 3.36
C GLU A 37 -6.26 4.86 2.83
N GLN A 38 -7.18 5.18 1.93
CA GLN A 38 -7.36 6.54 1.42
C GLN A 38 -7.68 7.54 2.53
N THR A 39 -8.58 7.18 3.45
CA THR A 39 -8.92 8.01 4.61
C THR A 39 -7.74 8.23 5.54
N LEU A 40 -6.92 7.20 5.75
CA LEU A 40 -5.69 7.30 6.54
C LEU A 40 -4.65 8.21 5.87
N PHE A 41 -4.46 8.09 4.56
CA PHE A 41 -3.54 8.96 3.81
C PHE A 41 -3.95 10.43 3.88
N GLN A 42 -5.25 10.72 3.78
CA GLN A 42 -5.76 12.08 3.99
C GLN A 42 -5.45 12.62 5.38
N ARG A 43 -5.64 11.80 6.43
CA ARG A 43 -5.33 12.19 7.83
C ARG A 43 -3.83 12.36 8.08
N TRP A 44 -2.98 11.62 7.39
CA TRP A 44 -1.53 11.69 7.52
C TRP A 44 -0.90 12.77 6.61
N GLY A 45 -1.72 13.49 5.86
CA GLY A 45 -1.24 14.51 4.93
C GLY A 45 -0.53 13.94 3.70
N GLY A 46 -0.90 12.74 3.27
CA GLY A 46 -0.38 12.11 2.06
C GLY A 46 0.11 10.67 2.27
N MET A 47 0.57 10.07 1.18
CA MET A 47 1.10 8.71 1.18
C MET A 47 2.40 8.63 2.02
N PRO A 48 2.56 7.64 2.93
CA PRO A 48 3.73 7.52 3.79
C PRO A 48 5.07 7.44 3.05
N SER A 49 5.09 6.82 1.86
CA SER A 49 6.28 6.73 1.01
C SER A 49 6.70 8.07 0.36
N VAL A 50 5.79 9.02 0.28
CA VAL A 50 6.06 10.40 -0.14
C VAL A 50 6.46 11.24 1.07
N ALA A 51 5.68 11.14 2.15
CA ALA A 51 5.89 11.93 3.36
C ALA A 51 7.28 11.73 3.99
N ILE A 52 7.86 10.53 3.87
CA ILE A 52 9.18 10.22 4.45
C ILE A 52 10.32 11.07 3.87
N PHE A 53 10.18 11.60 2.66
CA PHE A 53 11.16 12.47 2.03
C PHE A 53 11.05 13.93 2.48
N ARG A 54 9.92 14.35 3.06
CA ARG A 54 9.70 15.73 3.51
C ARG A 54 10.68 16.11 4.62
N TYR A 55 11.22 17.31 4.58
CA TYR A 55 12.12 17.81 5.64
C TYR A 55 11.45 17.84 7.01
N ARG A 56 10.15 18.15 7.05
CA ARG A 56 9.34 18.20 8.28
C ARG A 56 9.03 16.82 8.89
N ASP A 57 9.25 15.71 8.16
CA ASP A 57 8.99 14.38 8.66
C ASP A 57 10.15 13.87 9.55
N PRO A 58 9.91 13.48 10.81
CA PRO A 58 10.99 13.12 11.74
C PRO A 58 11.47 11.66 11.61
N ARG A 59 10.85 10.83 10.78
CA ARG A 59 11.13 9.39 10.69
C ARG A 59 12.54 9.07 10.20
N LEU A 60 13.08 9.86 9.30
CA LEU A 60 14.47 9.75 8.86
C LEU A 60 15.34 10.82 9.50
N SER A 61 16.58 10.45 9.84
CA SER A 61 17.59 11.42 10.27
C SER A 61 17.89 12.42 9.16
N ALA A 62 18.29 13.64 9.51
CA ALA A 62 18.66 14.67 8.53
C ALA A 62 19.76 14.19 7.58
N ILE A 63 20.76 13.47 8.09
CA ILE A 63 21.87 12.90 7.29
C ILE A 63 21.35 11.90 6.26
N THR A 64 20.49 10.97 6.69
CA THR A 64 19.90 9.97 5.80
C THR A 64 19.05 10.64 4.72
N LYS A 65 18.25 11.62 5.11
CA LYS A 65 17.38 12.36 4.20
C LYS A 65 18.18 13.10 3.13
N THR A 66 19.23 13.79 3.52
CA THR A 66 20.15 14.48 2.58
C THR A 66 20.75 13.49 1.58
N LYS A 67 21.23 12.33 2.05
CA LYS A 67 21.75 11.28 1.16
C LYS A 67 20.70 10.76 0.19
N CYS A 68 19.46 10.52 0.67
CA CYS A 68 18.36 10.09 -0.18
C CYS A 68 18.06 11.13 -1.26
N HIS A 69 17.94 12.40 -0.90
CA HIS A 69 17.69 13.49 -1.85
C HIS A 69 18.80 13.56 -2.91
N GLN A 70 20.06 13.59 -2.50
CA GLN A 70 21.20 13.61 -3.44
C GLN A 70 21.23 12.42 -4.38
N THR A 71 20.88 11.23 -3.88
CA THR A 71 20.87 10.02 -4.71
C THR A 71 19.72 10.03 -5.69
N LEU A 72 18.50 10.39 -5.22
CA LEU A 72 17.31 10.38 -6.04
C LEU A 72 17.32 11.47 -7.11
N THR A 73 17.83 12.66 -6.81
CA THR A 73 18.07 13.69 -7.84
C THR A 73 18.98 13.22 -8.97
N ARG A 74 19.97 12.36 -8.67
CA ARG A 74 20.83 11.79 -9.72
C ARG A 74 20.19 10.67 -10.51
N LEU A 75 19.29 9.91 -9.89
CA LEU A 75 18.68 8.73 -10.51
C LEU A 75 17.39 9.06 -11.26
N VAL A 76 16.66 10.08 -10.83
CA VAL A 76 15.40 10.51 -11.45
C VAL A 76 15.68 11.77 -12.25
N THR A 77 15.80 11.60 -13.55
CA THR A 77 16.02 12.72 -14.49
C THR A 77 14.88 13.73 -14.39
N ASP A 78 15.21 15.00 -14.63
CA ASP A 78 14.27 16.13 -14.65
C ASP A 78 13.61 16.43 -13.29
N THR A 79 14.25 16.02 -12.17
CA THR A 79 13.79 16.40 -10.82
C THR A 79 14.94 16.96 -9.99
N ASP A 80 14.78 18.19 -9.49
CA ASP A 80 15.67 18.78 -8.50
C ASP A 80 15.12 18.55 -7.09
N ALA A 81 16.01 18.29 -6.13
CA ALA A 81 15.61 18.16 -4.73
C ALA A 81 15.08 19.50 -4.22
N PRO A 82 13.85 19.59 -3.72
CA PRO A 82 13.35 20.79 -3.09
C PRO A 82 14.24 21.18 -1.89
N THR A 83 14.46 22.47 -1.68
CA THR A 83 15.09 22.96 -0.45
C THR A 83 14.06 23.02 0.69
N PRO A 84 14.51 23.06 1.96
CA PRO A 84 13.60 23.22 3.10
C PRO A 84 12.72 24.48 3.00
N GLU A 85 13.23 25.53 2.39
CA GLU A 85 12.53 26.80 2.16
C GLU A 85 11.46 26.64 1.07
N GLN A 86 11.79 25.97 -0.02
CA GLN A 86 10.85 25.66 -1.09
C GLN A 86 9.71 24.74 -0.58
N GLU A 87 10.03 23.69 0.20
CA GLU A 87 8.99 22.84 0.80
C GLU A 87 8.03 23.63 1.71
N LYS A 88 8.51 24.67 2.40
CA LYS A 88 7.65 25.53 3.24
C LYS A 88 6.79 26.48 2.43
N THR A 89 7.34 27.04 1.36
CA THR A 89 6.66 28.04 0.52
C THR A 89 5.65 27.39 -0.42
N ASP A 90 6.02 26.26 -1.03
CA ASP A 90 5.20 25.50 -1.96
C ASP A 90 5.29 24.00 -1.65
N PRO A 91 4.53 23.52 -0.64
CA PRO A 91 4.53 22.12 -0.26
C PRO A 91 4.01 21.19 -1.36
N GLU A 92 3.12 21.67 -2.22
CA GLU A 92 2.50 20.87 -3.27
C GLU A 92 3.50 20.55 -4.38
N SER A 93 4.26 21.51 -4.82
CA SER A 93 5.35 21.32 -5.79
C SER A 93 6.43 20.37 -5.23
N ALA A 94 6.83 20.56 -3.97
CA ALA A 94 7.77 19.65 -3.31
C ALA A 94 7.24 18.20 -3.23
N ASP A 95 5.96 18.03 -2.89
CA ASP A 95 5.31 16.70 -2.82
C ASP A 95 5.20 16.05 -4.20
N ALA A 96 5.09 16.82 -5.29
CA ALA A 96 5.13 16.28 -6.64
C ALA A 96 6.48 15.62 -6.95
N VAL A 97 7.60 16.28 -6.58
CA VAL A 97 8.96 15.69 -6.71
C VAL A 97 9.09 14.44 -5.85
N TYR A 98 8.68 14.46 -4.59
CA TYR A 98 8.73 13.30 -3.70
C TYR A 98 7.85 12.15 -4.19
N SER A 99 6.75 12.44 -4.85
CA SER A 99 5.89 11.43 -5.48
C SER A 99 6.60 10.77 -6.67
N ALA A 100 7.27 11.55 -7.52
CA ALA A 100 8.06 11.01 -8.63
C ALA A 100 9.17 10.08 -8.11
N TRP A 101 9.87 10.45 -7.04
CA TRP A 101 10.88 9.59 -6.41
C TRP A 101 10.28 8.32 -5.81
N SER A 102 9.13 8.42 -5.14
CA SER A 102 8.42 7.26 -4.61
C SER A 102 8.00 6.30 -5.72
N ASP A 103 7.52 6.82 -6.85
CA ASP A 103 7.11 6.03 -8.01
C ASP A 103 8.30 5.36 -8.71
N PHE A 104 9.42 6.07 -8.84
CA PHE A 104 10.67 5.51 -9.35
C PHE A 104 11.14 4.32 -8.50
N LEU A 105 11.21 4.50 -7.18
CA LEU A 105 11.60 3.43 -6.26
C LEU A 105 10.63 2.25 -6.32
N ARG A 106 9.33 2.50 -6.32
CA ARG A 106 8.30 1.47 -6.39
C ARG A 106 8.37 0.68 -7.70
N THR A 107 8.72 1.34 -8.80
CA THR A 107 8.86 0.68 -10.11
C THR A 107 10.16 -0.13 -10.16
N GLY A 108 11.27 0.43 -9.70
CA GLY A 108 12.58 -0.23 -9.68
C GLY A 108 12.66 -1.42 -8.71
N THR A 109 11.81 -1.45 -7.68
CA THR A 109 11.79 -2.54 -6.68
C THR A 109 10.72 -3.61 -6.94
N ARG A 110 10.16 -3.68 -8.15
CA ARG A 110 9.14 -4.68 -8.50
C ARG A 110 9.66 -6.10 -8.60
N ASN A 111 10.95 -6.27 -8.88
CA ASN A 111 11.52 -7.62 -9.00
C ASN A 111 11.46 -8.32 -7.64
N ARG A 112 10.73 -9.43 -7.58
CA ARG A 112 10.51 -10.21 -6.36
C ARG A 112 11.81 -10.85 -5.85
N ASP A 113 12.66 -11.31 -6.74
CA ASP A 113 13.83 -12.10 -6.38
C ASP A 113 14.91 -11.20 -5.75
N ASP A 114 15.09 -9.99 -6.30
CA ASP A 114 16.05 -9.02 -5.78
C ASP A 114 15.54 -8.31 -4.52
N PHE A 115 14.21 -8.13 -4.40
CA PHE A 115 13.57 -7.38 -3.31
C PHE A 115 12.59 -8.23 -2.50
N TYR A 116 12.96 -9.47 -2.19
CA TYR A 116 12.10 -10.42 -1.49
C TYR A 116 11.52 -9.89 -0.16
N LEU A 117 12.35 -9.23 0.66
CA LEU A 117 11.89 -8.67 1.94
C LEU A 117 10.84 -7.59 1.74
N LEU A 118 11.05 -6.69 0.79
CA LEU A 118 10.09 -5.64 0.45
C LEU A 118 8.77 -6.24 -0.05
N HIS A 119 8.85 -7.26 -0.89
CA HIS A 119 7.67 -7.97 -1.38
C HIS A 119 6.88 -8.63 -0.25
N LYS A 120 7.58 -9.31 0.68
CA LYS A 120 6.98 -9.92 1.86
C LYS A 120 6.30 -8.88 2.76
N GLU A 121 6.93 -7.73 3.01
CA GLU A 121 6.35 -6.66 3.81
C GLU A 121 5.13 -6.02 3.12
N ASN A 122 5.14 -5.88 1.80
CA ASN A 122 3.98 -5.41 1.04
C ASN A 122 2.78 -6.38 1.14
N ILE A 123 3.02 -7.69 1.13
CA ILE A 123 1.97 -8.70 1.36
C ILE A 123 1.42 -8.57 2.78
N ASN A 124 2.29 -8.49 3.79
CA ASN A 124 1.91 -8.33 5.19
C ASN A 124 1.11 -7.05 5.43
N TYR A 125 1.53 -5.95 4.81
CA TYR A 125 0.80 -4.69 4.85
C TYR A 125 -0.60 -4.84 4.24
N GLY A 126 -0.71 -5.42 3.06
CA GLY A 126 -1.99 -5.67 2.40
C GLY A 126 -2.94 -6.53 3.24
N TYR A 127 -2.41 -7.57 3.88
CA TYR A 127 -3.17 -8.42 4.79
C TYR A 127 -3.71 -7.63 5.99
N ARG A 128 -2.83 -6.92 6.72
CA ARG A 128 -3.22 -6.12 7.89
C ARG A 128 -4.26 -5.05 7.54
N ARG A 129 -4.08 -4.36 6.43
CA ARG A 129 -5.02 -3.37 5.91
C ARG A 129 -6.40 -3.97 5.67
N ASN A 130 -6.47 -5.14 5.04
CA ASN A 130 -7.73 -5.82 4.74
C ASN A 130 -8.45 -6.30 6.02
N VAL A 131 -7.71 -6.87 6.97
CA VAL A 131 -8.24 -7.24 8.29
C VAL A 131 -8.78 -6.01 9.03
N TRP A 132 -8.07 -4.89 8.97
CA TRP A 132 -8.51 -3.65 9.60
C TRP A 132 -9.79 -3.09 8.96
N GLY A 133 -9.92 -3.18 7.64
CA GLY A 133 -11.13 -2.82 6.91
C GLY A 133 -12.35 -3.65 7.31
N LEU A 134 -12.16 -4.93 7.61
CA LEU A 134 -13.23 -5.82 8.11
C LEU A 134 -13.65 -5.47 9.54
N ARG A 135 -12.71 -5.10 10.42
CA ARG A 135 -13.01 -4.76 11.81
C ARG A 135 -14.05 -3.65 11.93
N LEU A 136 -13.92 -2.59 11.13
CA LEU A 136 -14.88 -1.48 11.13
C LEU A 136 -16.25 -1.88 10.62
N SER A 137 -16.35 -2.90 9.78
CA SER A 137 -17.62 -3.46 9.29
C SER A 137 -18.34 -4.28 10.34
N LEU A 138 -17.62 -4.93 11.25
CA LEU A 138 -18.19 -5.78 12.30
C LEU A 138 -18.68 -4.98 13.52
N ILE A 139 -18.20 -3.76 13.70
CA ILE A 139 -18.60 -2.87 14.82
C ILE A 139 -19.90 -2.13 14.50
N HIS A 140 -20.30 -2.06 13.23
CA HIS A 140 -21.51 -1.39 12.77
C HIS A 140 -22.69 -2.34 12.54
N ILE A 141 -22.59 -3.61 12.91
CA ILE A 141 -23.69 -4.57 12.98
C ILE A 141 -24.12 -4.73 14.43
#